data_09ade7775a420c3a0c8227889b673747
#
_entry.id   09ade7775a420c3a0c8227889b673747
#
_cell.length_a   1.000
_cell.length_b   1.000
_cell.length_c   1.000
_cell.angle_alpha   90.00
_cell.angle_beta   90.00
_cell.angle_gamma   90.00
#
_symmetry.space_group_name_H-M   'P 1'
#
loop_
_entity.id
_entity.type
_entity.pdbx_description
1 polymer ?
#
loop_
_entity_poly.entity_id
_entity_poly.type
_entity_poly.pdbx_seq_one_letter_code
_entity_poly.pdbx_strand_id
1 'polypeptide(L)'
;TVVALHRAAYLLYANRRRYESGGILVIGPSAAYTAYIERVLPSLGEDSVTLRSLGDVVDVITAVRHESPEVAAIKGSLQMRTVLNRLAALPVPGAPTSLRVMVGGLPVHLDERELTDIRRRALRDRTRNQATKHVRELLAEAAWRQVREGDRDEFLDAFDESIAVDDFVAAWWPQVDPREALLWLEDTELAYEVTRSVLSQGDAAALAHAARETLELGTWTVSDVALVDELSVRLGQVEEAAPEERSFYEIEELDGVAELQAMGSAIREPEVTQTLSPTTARERLLHGTVGRYSDYAHVLVDEAQDLSPMQWRMIGRRGRRASWTVVGDVAQASWPDIAEAER
;
A
#
# COMPACT_ATOMS: atom_id res chain seq x y z
N THR A 1 -18.07 -25.30 -2.55
CA THR A 1 -17.85 -24.69 -3.90
C THR A 1 -19.16 -24.52 -4.69
N VAL A 2 -19.85 -25.59 -5.11
CA VAL A 2 -21.09 -25.51 -5.92
C VAL A 2 -22.19 -24.71 -5.22
N VAL A 3 -22.40 -24.94 -3.92
CA VAL A 3 -23.40 -24.22 -3.11
C VAL A 3 -23.08 -22.73 -3.04
N ALA A 4 -21.82 -22.36 -2.92
CA ALA A 4 -21.35 -20.99 -2.88
C ALA A 4 -21.74 -20.23 -4.17
N LEU A 5 -21.48 -20.83 -5.34
CA LEU A 5 -21.78 -20.23 -6.63
C LEU A 5 -23.28 -20.10 -6.89
N HIS A 6 -24.07 -21.16 -6.59
CA HIS A 6 -25.52 -21.08 -6.68
C HIS A 6 -26.10 -20.02 -5.73
N ARG A 7 -25.46 -19.80 -4.55
CA ARG A 7 -25.85 -18.74 -3.63
C ARG A 7 -25.59 -17.36 -4.22
N ALA A 8 -24.42 -17.14 -4.83
CA ALA A 8 -24.10 -15.89 -5.52
C ALA A 8 -25.12 -15.59 -6.63
N ALA A 9 -25.36 -16.55 -7.52
CA ALA A 9 -26.36 -16.43 -8.59
C ALA A 9 -27.79 -16.16 -8.06
N TYR A 10 -28.17 -16.84 -6.98
CA TYR A 10 -29.49 -16.61 -6.35
C TYR A 10 -29.59 -15.18 -5.78
N LEU A 11 -28.54 -14.66 -5.13
CA LEU A 11 -28.55 -13.32 -4.55
C LEU A 11 -28.66 -12.25 -5.64
N LEU A 12 -27.93 -12.41 -6.73
CA LEU A 12 -28.03 -11.53 -7.89
C LEU A 12 -29.43 -11.55 -8.50
N TYR A 13 -30.00 -12.73 -8.69
CA TYR A 13 -31.36 -12.86 -9.21
C TYR A 13 -32.44 -12.26 -8.28
N ALA A 14 -32.34 -12.58 -6.97
CA ALA A 14 -33.38 -12.19 -6.01
C ALA A 14 -33.32 -10.71 -5.62
N ASN A 15 -32.15 -10.07 -5.67
CA ASN A 15 -31.92 -8.68 -5.22
C ASN A 15 -31.02 -7.88 -6.19
N ARG A 16 -31.35 -7.98 -7.48
CA ARG A 16 -30.57 -7.42 -8.58
C ARG A 16 -30.15 -5.97 -8.35
N ARG A 17 -31.09 -5.08 -7.98
CA ARG A 17 -30.76 -3.65 -7.74
C ARG A 17 -29.70 -3.40 -6.66
N ARG A 18 -29.64 -4.23 -5.63
CA ARG A 18 -28.71 -4.08 -4.53
C ARG A 18 -27.30 -4.53 -4.90
N TYR A 19 -27.20 -5.61 -5.66
CA TYR A 19 -25.91 -6.25 -5.96
C TYR A 19 -25.31 -5.81 -7.29
N GLU A 20 -26.10 -5.32 -8.25
CA GLU A 20 -25.60 -4.69 -9.47
C GLU A 20 -24.81 -3.39 -9.17
N SER A 21 -25.26 -2.58 -8.20
CA SER A 21 -24.59 -1.32 -7.85
C SER A 21 -23.41 -1.51 -6.91
N GLY A 22 -23.39 -2.55 -6.06
CA GLY A 22 -22.38 -2.78 -5.03
C GLY A 22 -21.44 -3.97 -5.30
N GLY A 23 -21.76 -4.79 -6.30
CA GLY A 23 -20.96 -5.97 -6.66
C GLY A 23 -20.97 -7.10 -5.63
N ILE A 24 -20.61 -8.28 -6.08
CA ILE A 24 -20.34 -9.46 -5.23
C ILE A 24 -18.87 -9.83 -5.37
N LEU A 25 -18.17 -9.93 -4.26
CA LEU A 25 -16.81 -10.47 -4.22
C LEU A 25 -16.88 -11.97 -3.88
N VAL A 26 -16.28 -12.80 -4.70
CA VAL A 26 -16.10 -14.23 -4.44
C VAL A 26 -14.62 -14.48 -4.23
N ILE A 27 -14.27 -14.97 -3.06
CA ILE A 27 -12.91 -15.39 -2.71
C ILE A 27 -12.79 -16.90 -2.82
N GLY A 28 -11.89 -17.34 -3.70
CA GLY A 28 -11.54 -18.73 -3.87
C GLY A 28 -10.16 -19.08 -3.31
N PRO A 29 -9.89 -20.39 -3.11
CA PRO A 29 -8.64 -20.84 -2.48
C PRO A 29 -7.42 -20.63 -3.37
N SER A 30 -7.56 -20.54 -4.68
CA SER A 30 -6.45 -20.40 -5.63
C SER A 30 -6.85 -19.74 -6.95
N ALA A 31 -5.86 -19.21 -7.67
CA ALA A 31 -6.03 -18.63 -9.00
C ALA A 31 -6.58 -19.68 -10.02
N ALA A 32 -6.19 -20.95 -9.91
CA ALA A 32 -6.72 -22.01 -10.76
C ALA A 32 -8.22 -22.25 -10.52
N TYR A 33 -8.64 -22.17 -9.26
CA TYR A 33 -10.03 -22.24 -8.86
C TYR A 33 -10.84 -21.07 -9.43
N THR A 34 -10.37 -19.83 -9.25
CA THR A 34 -11.07 -18.65 -9.78
C THR A 34 -11.16 -18.68 -11.30
N ALA A 35 -10.12 -19.09 -12.01
CA ALA A 35 -10.14 -19.27 -13.46
C ALA A 35 -11.11 -20.37 -13.93
N TYR A 36 -11.30 -21.44 -13.16
CA TYR A 36 -12.33 -22.43 -13.45
C TYR A 36 -13.75 -21.83 -13.28
N ILE A 37 -13.97 -21.13 -12.18
CA ILE A 37 -15.27 -20.52 -11.88
C ILE A 37 -15.63 -19.44 -12.92
N GLU A 38 -14.67 -18.63 -13.35
CA GLU A 38 -14.84 -17.61 -14.38
C GLU A 38 -15.39 -18.18 -15.69
N ARG A 39 -15.08 -19.42 -16.03
CA ARG A 39 -15.61 -20.11 -17.21
C ARG A 39 -17.06 -20.61 -17.01
N VAL A 40 -17.46 -20.83 -15.77
CA VAL A 40 -18.80 -21.35 -15.42
C VAL A 40 -19.78 -20.21 -15.17
N LEU A 41 -19.35 -19.08 -14.62
CA LEU A 41 -20.21 -17.92 -14.29
C LEU A 41 -20.95 -17.31 -15.48
N PRO A 42 -20.38 -17.16 -16.70
CA PRO A 42 -21.11 -16.63 -17.84
C PRO A 42 -22.37 -17.47 -18.21
N SER A 43 -22.34 -18.78 -17.92
CA SER A 43 -23.50 -19.64 -18.08
C SER A 43 -24.66 -19.30 -17.12
N LEU A 44 -24.36 -18.51 -16.07
CA LEU A 44 -25.32 -18.01 -15.09
C LEU A 44 -25.77 -16.57 -15.40
N GLY A 45 -25.20 -15.92 -16.46
CA GLY A 45 -25.65 -14.62 -16.95
C GLY A 45 -25.26 -13.41 -16.12
N GLU A 46 -24.11 -13.48 -15.39
CA GLU A 46 -23.80 -12.49 -14.35
C GLU A 46 -22.42 -11.82 -14.55
N ASP A 47 -22.44 -10.54 -14.96
CA ASP A 47 -21.25 -9.71 -15.15
C ASP A 47 -20.81 -8.93 -13.87
N SER A 48 -21.63 -8.95 -12.80
CA SER A 48 -21.42 -8.16 -11.58
C SER A 48 -20.72 -8.92 -10.45
N VAL A 49 -20.09 -10.06 -10.76
CA VAL A 49 -19.33 -10.86 -9.82
C VAL A 49 -17.82 -10.65 -10.04
N THR A 50 -17.13 -10.18 -9.00
CA THR A 50 -15.68 -10.10 -8.97
C THR A 50 -15.11 -11.36 -8.34
N LEU A 51 -14.34 -12.12 -9.11
CA LEU A 51 -13.64 -13.31 -8.63
C LEU A 51 -12.20 -12.95 -8.26
N ARG A 52 -11.78 -13.33 -7.06
CA ARG A 52 -10.41 -13.14 -6.59
C ARG A 52 -9.92 -14.38 -5.85
N SER A 53 -8.64 -14.67 -5.97
CA SER A 53 -7.94 -15.57 -5.08
C SER A 53 -7.28 -14.79 -3.94
N LEU A 54 -6.81 -15.47 -2.90
CA LEU A 54 -6.07 -14.81 -1.82
C LEU A 54 -4.80 -14.09 -2.30
N GLY A 55 -4.25 -14.53 -3.43
CA GLY A 55 -3.03 -13.96 -4.01
C GLY A 55 -3.23 -12.73 -4.88
N ASP A 56 -4.47 -12.38 -5.23
CA ASP A 56 -4.79 -11.25 -6.12
C ASP A 56 -5.90 -10.32 -5.59
N VAL A 57 -6.22 -10.44 -4.30
CA VAL A 57 -7.22 -9.56 -3.62
C VAL A 57 -6.77 -8.11 -3.58
N VAL A 58 -5.46 -7.85 -3.54
CA VAL A 58 -4.88 -6.51 -3.63
C VAL A 58 -4.52 -6.24 -5.09
N ASP A 59 -5.10 -5.18 -5.66
CA ASP A 59 -4.80 -4.80 -7.04
C ASP A 59 -3.27 -4.60 -7.22
N VAL A 60 -2.79 -4.85 -8.42
CA VAL A 60 -1.37 -4.85 -8.84
C VAL A 60 -0.49 -5.92 -8.20
N ILE A 61 -1.03 -6.78 -7.33
CA ILE A 61 -0.30 -7.94 -6.80
C ILE A 61 -0.94 -9.20 -7.34
N THR A 62 -0.11 -10.06 -7.94
CA THR A 62 -0.51 -11.41 -8.34
C THR A 62 0.48 -12.40 -7.72
N ALA A 63 0.09 -12.99 -6.60
CA ALA A 63 0.89 -13.93 -5.85
C ALA A 63 0.35 -15.36 -6.05
N VAL A 64 1.20 -16.25 -6.54
CA VAL A 64 0.90 -17.68 -6.71
C VAL A 64 1.83 -18.57 -5.89
N ARG A 65 2.92 -17.98 -5.37
CA ARG A 65 3.91 -18.68 -4.56
C ARG A 65 3.42 -18.85 -3.13
N HIS A 66 3.62 -20.03 -2.56
CA HIS A 66 3.39 -20.33 -1.16
C HIS A 66 4.73 -20.47 -0.44
N GLU A 67 4.73 -20.13 0.82
CA GLU A 67 5.87 -20.30 1.73
C GLU A 67 5.79 -21.64 2.45
N SER A 68 6.82 -21.93 3.28
CA SER A 68 6.71 -23.04 4.22
C SER A 68 5.54 -22.79 5.21
N PRO A 69 4.90 -23.87 5.72
CA PRO A 69 3.79 -23.71 6.66
C PRO A 69 4.16 -22.89 7.91
N GLU A 70 5.41 -22.96 8.36
CA GLU A 70 5.90 -22.23 9.52
C GLU A 70 5.92 -20.71 9.25
N VAL A 71 6.47 -20.29 8.09
CA VAL A 71 6.52 -18.87 7.70
C VAL A 71 5.11 -18.35 7.42
N ALA A 72 4.26 -19.14 6.76
CA ALA A 72 2.87 -18.80 6.50
C ALA A 72 2.09 -18.59 7.82
N ALA A 73 2.34 -19.42 8.85
CA ALA A 73 1.74 -19.27 10.16
C ALA A 73 2.19 -17.98 10.86
N ILE A 74 3.48 -17.63 10.81
CA ILE A 74 3.99 -16.35 11.35
C ILE A 74 3.32 -15.18 10.66
N LYS A 75 3.38 -15.10 9.32
CA LYS A 75 2.82 -14.01 8.52
C LYS A 75 1.29 -13.90 8.65
N GLY A 76 0.62 -15.02 8.80
CA GLY A 76 -0.85 -15.08 8.95
C GLY A 76 -1.37 -14.71 10.34
N SER A 77 -0.52 -14.69 11.37
CA SER A 77 -0.93 -14.47 12.77
C SER A 77 -1.30 -13.01 13.05
N LEU A 78 -2.20 -12.78 14.02
CA LEU A 78 -2.58 -11.42 14.46
C LEU A 78 -1.43 -10.65 15.10
N GLN A 79 -0.38 -11.32 15.54
CA GLN A 79 0.83 -10.70 16.07
C GLN A 79 1.48 -9.77 15.03
N MET A 80 1.37 -10.11 13.74
CA MET A 80 1.87 -9.27 12.64
C MET A 80 1.25 -7.87 12.64
N ARG A 81 0.05 -7.68 13.16
CA ARG A 81 -0.53 -6.33 13.31
C ARG A 81 0.37 -5.39 14.11
N THR A 82 0.96 -5.89 15.19
CA THR A 82 1.88 -5.09 16.03
C THR A 82 3.19 -4.85 15.29
N VAL A 83 3.73 -5.86 14.63
CA VAL A 83 4.96 -5.76 13.84
C VAL A 83 4.79 -4.72 12.72
N LEU A 84 3.73 -4.82 11.92
CA LEU A 84 3.45 -3.90 10.81
C LEU A 84 3.13 -2.47 11.29
N ASN A 85 2.53 -2.32 12.47
CA ASN A 85 2.32 -1.00 13.06
C ASN A 85 3.64 -0.31 13.42
N ARG A 86 4.59 -1.07 13.97
CA ARG A 86 5.94 -0.56 14.26
C ARG A 86 6.69 -0.26 12.97
N LEU A 87 6.62 -1.16 11.99
CA LEU A 87 7.26 -0.99 10.69
C LEU A 87 6.80 0.28 9.97
N ALA A 88 5.49 0.54 9.95
CA ALA A 88 4.91 1.75 9.34
C ALA A 88 5.33 3.05 10.06
N ALA A 89 5.72 2.98 11.34
CA ALA A 89 6.17 4.13 12.13
C ALA A 89 7.67 4.40 12.04
N LEU A 90 8.45 3.49 11.44
CA LEU A 90 9.90 3.67 11.31
C LEU A 90 10.26 4.82 10.36
N PRO A 91 11.45 5.44 10.54
CA PRO A 91 12.05 6.25 9.49
C PRO A 91 12.28 5.40 8.24
N VAL A 92 12.25 6.04 7.08
CA VAL A 92 12.70 5.37 5.85
C VAL A 92 14.19 5.04 5.98
N PRO A 93 14.64 3.87 5.56
CA PRO A 93 16.06 3.53 5.56
C PRO A 93 16.90 4.61 4.86
N GLY A 94 17.96 5.07 5.52
CA GLY A 94 18.81 6.15 5.00
C GLY A 94 18.27 7.57 5.16
N ALA A 95 17.12 7.78 5.83
CA ALA A 95 16.60 9.11 6.11
C ALA A 95 17.59 9.94 6.97
N PRO A 96 17.69 11.27 6.73
CA PRO A 96 18.54 12.14 7.54
C PRO A 96 18.10 12.14 9.00
N THR A 97 19.10 12.19 9.92
CA THR A 97 18.89 12.18 11.37
C THR A 97 18.87 13.57 11.99
N SER A 98 19.19 14.61 11.23
CA SER A 98 19.11 16.01 11.68
C SER A 98 18.76 16.95 10.54
N LEU A 99 18.06 18.05 10.85
CA LEU A 99 17.84 19.16 9.93
C LEU A 99 18.82 20.28 10.26
N ARG A 100 19.56 20.76 9.26
CA ARG A 100 20.45 21.93 9.38
C ARG A 100 20.24 22.81 8.17
N VAL A 101 19.57 23.93 8.35
CA VAL A 101 19.24 24.87 7.28
C VAL A 101 19.34 26.31 7.74
N MET A 102 19.46 27.24 6.80
CA MET A 102 19.32 28.67 7.05
C MET A 102 17.92 29.10 6.56
N VAL A 103 17.14 29.74 7.42
CA VAL A 103 15.81 30.24 7.12
C VAL A 103 15.77 31.72 7.43
N GLY A 104 15.46 32.56 6.44
CA GLY A 104 15.47 34.00 6.61
C GLY A 104 16.77 34.59 7.20
N GLY A 105 17.92 33.95 6.92
CA GLY A 105 19.21 34.33 7.48
C GLY A 105 19.49 33.78 8.88
N LEU A 106 18.57 33.04 9.49
CA LEU A 106 18.69 32.46 10.84
C LEU A 106 19.03 30.95 10.77
N PRO A 107 20.01 30.47 11.56
CA PRO A 107 20.38 29.06 11.56
C PRO A 107 19.35 28.22 12.34
N VAL A 108 18.87 27.16 11.70
CA VAL A 108 17.98 26.15 12.29
C VAL A 108 18.70 24.83 12.39
N HIS A 109 18.65 24.18 13.56
CA HIS A 109 19.22 22.87 13.78
C HIS A 109 18.30 22.01 14.64
N LEU A 110 17.53 21.11 14.01
CA LEU A 110 16.74 20.10 14.73
C LEU A 110 17.52 18.79 14.81
N ASP A 111 17.68 18.27 16.01
CA ASP A 111 18.38 17.03 16.28
C ASP A 111 17.48 15.79 16.10
N GLU A 112 18.06 14.60 16.25
CA GLU A 112 17.36 13.31 16.09
C GLU A 112 16.21 13.14 17.08
N ARG A 113 16.35 13.68 18.31
CA ARG A 113 15.28 13.60 19.35
C ARG A 113 14.09 14.45 18.97
N GLU A 114 14.34 15.67 18.51
CA GLU A 114 13.31 16.58 18.05
C GLU A 114 12.58 16.01 16.83
N LEU A 115 13.32 15.49 15.87
CA LEU A 115 12.75 14.82 14.68
C LEU A 115 11.94 13.57 15.06
N THR A 116 12.41 12.77 16.01
CA THR A 116 11.66 11.60 16.51
C THR A 116 10.36 12.02 17.19
N ASP A 117 10.37 13.12 17.95
CA ASP A 117 9.18 13.64 18.61
C ASP A 117 8.16 14.19 17.60
N ILE A 118 8.64 14.91 16.58
CA ILE A 118 7.82 15.37 15.45
C ILE A 118 7.18 14.19 14.74
N ARG A 119 7.93 13.13 14.40
CA ARG A 119 7.40 11.91 13.78
C ARG A 119 6.30 11.28 14.62
N ARG A 120 6.52 11.13 15.92
CA ARG A 120 5.52 10.56 16.84
C ARG A 120 4.25 11.40 16.90
N ARG A 121 4.37 12.72 16.88
CA ARG A 121 3.23 13.65 16.89
C ARG A 121 2.48 13.59 15.56
N ALA A 122 3.19 13.56 14.44
CA ALA A 122 2.60 13.49 13.11
C ALA A 122 1.76 12.21 12.90
N LEU A 123 2.20 11.08 13.46
CA LEU A 123 1.53 9.77 13.34
C LEU A 123 0.43 9.53 14.38
N ARG A 124 0.14 10.49 15.29
CA ARG A 124 -0.85 10.26 16.34
C ARG A 124 -2.26 10.07 15.77
N ASP A 125 -2.66 10.93 14.86
CA ASP A 125 -4.03 11.01 14.33
C ASP A 125 -4.10 10.89 12.80
N ARG A 126 -2.99 10.66 12.14
CA ARG A 126 -2.88 10.59 10.67
C ARG A 126 -2.07 9.39 10.24
N THR A 127 -2.35 8.89 9.05
CA THR A 127 -1.47 7.92 8.38
C THR A 127 -0.24 8.62 7.82
N ARG A 128 0.86 7.88 7.64
CA ARG A 128 2.14 8.44 7.22
C ARG A 128 2.04 9.27 5.94
N ASN A 129 1.46 8.69 4.88
CA ASN A 129 1.41 9.32 3.57
C ASN A 129 0.51 10.57 3.54
N GLN A 130 -0.47 10.65 4.45
CA GLN A 130 -1.35 11.81 4.59
C GLN A 130 -0.80 12.89 5.55
N ALA A 131 0.31 12.61 6.23
CA ALA A 131 0.85 13.51 7.25
C ALA A 131 1.86 14.53 6.70
N THR A 132 2.24 14.51 5.42
CA THR A 132 3.32 15.33 4.86
C THR A 132 3.15 16.82 5.16
N LYS A 133 1.97 17.38 4.90
CA LYS A 133 1.69 18.79 5.21
C LYS A 133 1.81 19.07 6.71
N HIS A 134 1.25 18.21 7.55
CA HIS A 134 1.30 18.36 9.00
C HIS A 134 2.72 18.21 9.56
N VAL A 135 3.54 17.34 8.98
CA VAL A 135 4.96 17.21 9.29
C VAL A 135 5.70 18.52 9.05
N ARG A 136 5.45 19.18 7.90
CA ARG A 136 6.03 20.47 7.57
C ARG A 136 5.66 21.55 8.61
N GLU A 137 4.39 21.63 8.99
CA GLU A 137 3.91 22.51 10.05
C GLU A 137 4.62 22.26 11.40
N LEU A 138 4.77 21.00 11.79
CA LEU A 138 5.46 20.61 13.02
C LEU A 138 6.96 20.93 13.00
N LEU A 139 7.61 20.80 11.86
CA LEU A 139 9.02 21.18 11.65
C LEU A 139 9.18 22.71 11.77
N ALA A 140 8.31 23.47 11.10
CA ALA A 140 8.31 24.94 11.16
C ALA A 140 8.12 25.45 12.59
N GLU A 141 7.16 24.88 13.33
CA GLU A 141 6.93 25.18 14.73
C GLU A 141 8.12 24.85 15.64
N ALA A 142 8.79 23.73 15.37
CA ALA A 142 9.98 23.33 16.12
C ALA A 142 11.17 24.27 15.83
N ALA A 143 11.37 24.61 14.57
CA ALA A 143 12.37 25.57 14.14
C ALA A 143 12.17 26.95 14.75
N TRP A 144 10.93 27.47 14.72
CA TRP A 144 10.59 28.74 15.33
C TRP A 144 10.83 28.76 16.85
N ARG A 145 10.50 27.69 17.56
CA ARG A 145 10.77 27.59 19.01
C ARG A 145 12.25 27.69 19.37
N GLN A 146 13.13 27.27 18.48
CA GLN A 146 14.57 27.33 18.66
C GLN A 146 15.09 28.76 18.42
N VAL A 147 14.67 29.39 17.33
CA VAL A 147 15.20 30.69 16.89
C VAL A 147 14.62 31.82 17.73
N ARG A 148 13.30 31.98 17.77
CA ARG A 148 12.56 33.04 18.51
C ARG A 148 13.09 34.45 18.29
N GLU A 149 13.61 34.75 17.12
CA GLU A 149 14.16 36.02 16.72
C GLU A 149 13.46 36.55 15.48
N GLY A 150 13.05 37.83 15.48
CA GLY A 150 12.32 38.44 14.40
C GLY A 150 10.81 38.26 14.47
N ASP A 151 10.14 38.43 13.33
CA ASP A 151 8.70 38.21 13.18
C ASP A 151 8.42 36.74 12.91
N ARG A 152 7.41 36.19 13.60
CA ARG A 152 7.06 34.77 13.50
C ARG A 152 6.50 34.42 12.12
N ASP A 153 5.62 35.27 11.61
CA ASP A 153 4.92 34.96 10.36
C ASP A 153 5.90 35.07 9.17
N GLU A 154 6.78 36.10 9.16
CA GLU A 154 7.88 36.19 8.19
C GLU A 154 8.81 34.97 8.23
N PHE A 155 9.13 34.47 9.44
CA PHE A 155 9.96 33.27 9.57
C PHE A 155 9.26 32.02 9.03
N LEU A 156 7.97 31.83 9.33
CA LEU A 156 7.20 30.69 8.84
C LEU A 156 7.04 30.70 7.32
N ASP A 157 6.82 31.88 6.73
CA ASP A 157 6.78 32.04 5.28
C ASP A 157 8.13 31.70 4.65
N ALA A 158 9.24 32.22 5.20
CA ALA A 158 10.59 31.89 4.75
C ALA A 158 10.93 30.40 4.93
N PHE A 159 10.40 29.75 5.96
CA PHE A 159 10.56 28.30 6.16
C PHE A 159 9.78 27.52 5.10
N ASP A 160 8.58 27.95 4.77
CA ASP A 160 7.73 27.30 3.78
C ASP A 160 8.24 27.48 2.33
N GLU A 161 8.91 28.59 2.03
CA GLU A 161 9.53 28.87 0.73
C GLU A 161 10.95 28.29 0.58
N SER A 162 11.50 27.67 1.62
CA SER A 162 12.88 27.19 1.62
C SER A 162 13.06 25.88 0.86
N ILE A 163 13.77 25.92 -0.27
CA ILE A 163 14.15 24.72 -1.06
C ILE A 163 14.90 23.70 -0.21
N ALA A 164 15.79 24.16 0.70
CA ALA A 164 16.55 23.26 1.56
C ALA A 164 15.63 22.52 2.56
N VAL A 165 14.54 23.12 2.97
CA VAL A 165 13.48 22.44 3.77
C VAL A 165 12.72 21.45 2.91
N ASP A 166 12.40 21.80 1.67
CA ASP A 166 11.74 20.88 0.73
C ASP A 166 12.57 19.63 0.49
N ASP A 167 13.86 19.80 0.19
CA ASP A 167 14.80 18.70 0.00
C ASP A 167 14.90 17.81 1.25
N PHE A 168 14.94 18.44 2.42
CA PHE A 168 14.96 17.71 3.68
C PHE A 168 13.66 16.92 3.90
N VAL A 169 12.50 17.53 3.70
CA VAL A 169 11.21 16.88 3.87
C VAL A 169 11.06 15.73 2.89
N ALA A 170 11.46 15.90 1.63
CA ALA A 170 11.46 14.87 0.62
C ALA A 170 12.34 13.66 1.00
N ALA A 171 13.49 13.91 1.63
CA ALA A 171 14.40 12.86 2.07
C ALA A 171 13.98 12.21 3.41
N TRP A 172 13.44 13.00 4.34
CA TRP A 172 13.11 12.56 5.70
C TRP A 172 11.72 11.94 5.82
N TRP A 173 10.76 12.47 5.04
CA TRP A 173 9.37 12.06 5.07
C TRP A 173 8.80 11.80 3.67
N PRO A 174 9.42 10.96 2.84
CA PRO A 174 8.84 10.59 1.56
C PRO A 174 7.56 9.79 1.79
N GLN A 175 6.70 9.78 0.79
CA GLN A 175 5.62 8.81 0.73
C GLN A 175 6.21 7.40 0.62
N VAL A 176 5.57 6.45 1.28
CA VAL A 176 6.06 5.07 1.36
C VAL A 176 5.03 4.12 0.76
N ASP A 177 5.44 3.38 -0.26
CA ASP A 177 4.66 2.27 -0.79
C ASP A 177 4.60 1.13 0.25
N PRO A 178 3.41 0.58 0.54
CA PRO A 178 3.27 -0.51 1.50
C PRO A 178 4.09 -1.76 1.14
N ARG A 179 4.31 -2.01 -0.14
CA ARG A 179 5.17 -3.10 -0.65
C ARG A 179 6.63 -2.85 -0.31
N GLU A 180 7.08 -1.61 -0.54
CA GLU A 180 8.43 -1.17 -0.19
C GLU A 180 8.69 -1.30 1.31
N ALA A 181 7.74 -0.85 2.14
CA ALA A 181 7.85 -0.98 3.59
C ALA A 181 7.95 -2.45 4.04
N LEU A 182 7.21 -3.36 3.41
CA LEU A 182 7.28 -4.78 3.75
C LEU A 182 8.67 -5.37 3.41
N LEU A 183 9.28 -4.92 2.31
CA LEU A 183 10.61 -5.36 1.90
C LEU A 183 11.73 -4.90 2.85
N TRP A 184 11.54 -3.86 3.67
CA TRP A 184 12.53 -3.47 4.69
C TRP A 184 12.82 -4.60 5.70
N LEU A 185 11.91 -5.57 5.86
CA LEU A 185 12.14 -6.75 6.70
C LEU A 185 13.29 -7.64 6.21
N GLU A 186 13.84 -7.43 4.99
CA GLU A 186 15.06 -8.11 4.53
C GLU A 186 16.25 -7.86 5.45
N ASP A 187 16.28 -6.66 6.06
CA ASP A 187 17.28 -6.32 7.07
C ASP A 187 16.95 -7.05 8.38
N THR A 188 17.86 -7.94 8.76
CA THR A 188 17.70 -8.79 9.93
C THR A 188 17.65 -7.99 11.23
N GLU A 189 18.43 -6.91 11.36
CA GLU A 189 18.44 -6.09 12.57
C GLU A 189 17.14 -5.32 12.72
N LEU A 190 16.65 -4.75 11.62
CA LEU A 190 15.36 -4.08 11.58
C LEU A 190 14.22 -5.07 11.87
N ALA A 191 14.26 -6.28 11.31
CA ALA A 191 13.29 -7.33 11.60
C ALA A 191 13.28 -7.68 13.10
N TYR A 192 14.44 -7.83 13.75
CA TYR A 192 14.53 -8.03 15.19
C TYR A 192 13.98 -6.85 16.00
N GLU A 193 14.22 -5.61 15.57
CA GLU A 193 13.73 -4.42 16.24
C GLU A 193 12.20 -4.38 16.24
N VAL A 194 11.56 -4.53 15.09
CA VAL A 194 10.09 -4.42 14.96
C VAL A 194 9.35 -5.60 15.57
N THR A 195 9.99 -6.79 15.63
CA THR A 195 9.39 -8.01 16.19
C THR A 195 9.63 -8.18 17.69
N ARG A 196 10.52 -7.34 18.30
CA ARG A 196 10.88 -7.44 19.72
C ARG A 196 9.66 -7.59 20.63
N SER A 197 9.68 -8.58 21.50
CA SER A 197 8.61 -8.90 22.46
C SER A 197 7.26 -9.29 21.82
N VAL A 198 7.21 -9.54 20.51
CA VAL A 198 6.03 -10.00 19.78
C VAL A 198 6.26 -11.39 19.22
N LEU A 199 7.40 -11.59 18.56
CA LEU A 199 7.81 -12.86 17.97
C LEU A 199 9.09 -13.37 18.63
N SER A 200 9.39 -14.66 18.45
CA SER A 200 10.68 -15.22 18.82
C SER A 200 11.80 -14.72 17.89
N GLN A 201 13.05 -14.85 18.32
CA GLN A 201 14.20 -14.53 17.47
C GLN A 201 14.26 -15.43 16.21
N GLY A 202 13.85 -16.69 16.35
CA GLY A 202 13.77 -17.61 15.22
C GLY A 202 12.74 -17.17 14.18
N ASP A 203 11.56 -16.75 14.64
CA ASP A 203 10.49 -16.25 13.76
C ASP A 203 10.90 -14.94 13.06
N ALA A 204 11.57 -14.04 13.79
CA ALA A 204 12.10 -12.80 13.21
C ALA A 204 13.14 -13.09 12.11
N ALA A 205 14.06 -14.03 12.35
CA ALA A 205 15.02 -14.47 11.34
C ALA A 205 14.34 -15.12 10.12
N ALA A 206 13.29 -15.92 10.35
CA ALA A 206 12.51 -16.53 9.29
C ALA A 206 11.78 -15.49 8.43
N LEU A 207 11.21 -14.44 9.05
CA LEU A 207 10.61 -13.32 8.32
C LEU A 207 11.63 -12.58 7.46
N ALA A 208 12.83 -12.27 8.00
CA ALA A 208 13.89 -11.60 7.26
C ALA A 208 14.40 -12.46 6.09
N HIS A 209 14.51 -13.77 6.29
CA HIS A 209 14.88 -14.70 5.22
C HIS A 209 13.82 -14.73 4.11
N ALA A 210 12.54 -14.82 4.46
CA ALA A 210 11.43 -14.82 3.52
C ALA A 210 11.34 -13.51 2.71
N ALA A 211 11.60 -12.35 3.34
CA ALA A 211 11.65 -11.06 2.64
C ALA A 211 12.81 -11.01 1.63
N ARG A 212 14.00 -11.52 1.97
CA ARG A 212 15.13 -11.65 1.03
C ARG A 212 14.79 -12.56 -0.14
N GLU A 213 14.20 -13.72 0.13
CA GLU A 213 13.78 -14.65 -0.92
C GLU A 213 12.76 -14.00 -1.87
N THR A 214 11.80 -13.22 -1.34
CA THR A 214 10.84 -12.45 -2.14
C THR A 214 11.56 -11.46 -3.07
N LEU A 215 12.57 -10.73 -2.56
CA LEU A 215 13.40 -9.82 -3.35
C LEU A 215 14.24 -10.53 -4.41
N GLU A 216 14.87 -11.64 -4.07
CA GLU A 216 15.69 -12.42 -5.00
C GLU A 216 14.86 -12.97 -6.16
N LEU A 217 13.69 -13.53 -5.86
CA LEU A 217 12.80 -14.13 -6.85
C LEU A 217 11.98 -13.08 -7.62
N GLY A 218 11.77 -11.90 -7.04
CA GLY A 218 10.94 -10.85 -7.61
C GLY A 218 9.45 -11.23 -7.69
N THR A 219 8.97 -12.05 -6.73
CA THR A 219 7.59 -12.55 -6.69
C THR A 219 7.06 -12.57 -5.26
N TRP A 220 5.87 -12.00 -5.06
CA TRP A 220 5.16 -12.03 -3.78
C TRP A 220 4.65 -13.44 -3.44
N THR A 221 4.50 -13.70 -2.14
CA THR A 221 3.80 -14.89 -1.65
C THR A 221 2.34 -14.57 -1.34
N VAL A 222 1.49 -15.59 -1.29
CA VAL A 222 0.08 -15.42 -0.94
C VAL A 222 -0.09 -14.83 0.47
N SER A 223 0.82 -15.15 1.40
CA SER A 223 0.80 -14.58 2.75
C SER A 223 1.19 -13.09 2.78
N ASP A 224 2.08 -12.64 1.89
CA ASP A 224 2.50 -11.24 1.80
C ASP A 224 1.36 -10.30 1.42
N VAL A 225 0.40 -10.77 0.61
CA VAL A 225 -0.72 -9.94 0.14
C VAL A 225 -1.51 -9.36 1.31
N ALA A 226 -1.77 -10.15 2.34
CA ALA A 226 -2.48 -9.69 3.54
C ALA A 226 -1.65 -8.69 4.37
N LEU A 227 -0.32 -8.83 4.38
CA LEU A 227 0.59 -7.90 5.06
C LEU A 227 0.67 -6.56 4.33
N VAL A 228 0.75 -6.58 2.99
CA VAL A 228 0.70 -5.36 2.17
C VAL A 228 -0.63 -4.62 2.37
N ASP A 229 -1.76 -5.34 2.38
CA ASP A 229 -3.08 -4.76 2.65
C ASP A 229 -3.15 -4.11 4.06
N GLU A 230 -2.57 -4.73 5.09
CA GLU A 230 -2.50 -4.15 6.43
C GLU A 230 -1.61 -2.90 6.46
N LEU A 231 -0.47 -2.92 5.75
CA LEU A 231 0.42 -1.77 5.64
C LEU A 231 -0.22 -0.62 4.85
N SER A 232 -0.98 -0.90 3.79
CA SER A 232 -1.67 0.14 3.01
C SER A 232 -2.64 0.96 3.86
N VAL A 233 -3.32 0.32 4.82
CA VAL A 233 -4.21 1.00 5.76
C VAL A 233 -3.44 1.86 6.76
N ARG A 234 -2.24 1.44 7.18
CA ARG A 234 -1.43 2.13 8.19
C ARG A 234 -0.63 3.29 7.62
N LEU A 235 -0.07 3.09 6.45
CA LEU A 235 0.70 4.11 5.73
C LEU A 235 -0.21 5.15 5.08
N GLY A 236 -1.43 4.76 4.71
CA GLY A 236 -2.30 5.55 3.86
C GLY A 236 -1.93 5.41 2.39
N GLN A 237 -2.73 6.00 1.52
CA GLN A 237 -2.48 5.94 0.09
C GLN A 237 -1.26 6.76 -0.28
N VAL A 238 -0.53 6.28 -1.27
CA VAL A 238 0.44 7.08 -2.02
C VAL A 238 -0.36 7.99 -2.94
N GLU A 239 -0.25 9.29 -2.77
CA GLU A 239 -0.81 10.25 -3.71
C GLU A 239 0.08 10.22 -4.95
N GLU A 240 -0.49 9.88 -6.10
CA GLU A 240 0.19 10.11 -7.37
C GLU A 240 0.44 11.62 -7.48
N ALA A 241 1.70 12.01 -7.68
CA ALA A 241 2.00 13.38 -8.02
C ALA A 241 1.12 13.73 -9.22
N ALA A 242 0.28 14.77 -9.08
CA ALA A 242 -0.46 15.28 -10.21
C ALA A 242 0.56 15.47 -11.35
N PRO A 243 0.26 15.01 -12.57
CA PRO A 243 1.16 15.29 -13.68
C PRO A 243 1.43 16.78 -13.62
N GLU A 244 2.71 17.16 -13.47
CA GLU A 244 3.09 18.56 -13.56
C GLU A 244 2.45 19.06 -14.84
N GLU A 245 1.41 19.88 -14.72
CA GLU A 245 0.99 20.70 -15.83
C GLU A 245 2.22 21.54 -16.14
N ARG A 246 3.04 21.04 -17.06
CA ARG A 246 4.01 21.88 -17.74
C ARG A 246 3.16 22.95 -18.40
N SER A 247 2.95 24.04 -17.65
CA SER A 247 2.44 25.26 -18.21
C SER A 247 3.45 25.61 -19.29
N PHE A 248 3.10 25.28 -20.53
CA PHE A 248 3.70 25.92 -21.68
C PHE A 248 3.40 27.39 -21.44
N TYR A 249 4.36 28.13 -20.94
CA TYR A 249 4.40 29.55 -21.16
C TYR A 249 4.51 29.69 -22.69
N GLU A 250 3.37 29.88 -23.34
CA GLU A 250 3.30 30.44 -24.68
C GLU A 250 4.07 31.75 -24.60
N ILE A 251 5.30 31.72 -25.07
CA ILE A 251 6.02 32.94 -25.36
C ILE A 251 5.29 33.53 -26.55
N GLU A 252 4.32 34.41 -26.28
CA GLU A 252 3.83 35.38 -27.22
C GLU A 252 4.97 36.36 -27.49
N GLU A 253 5.89 36.01 -28.37
CA GLU A 253 6.73 36.99 -29.07
C GLU A 253 7.25 36.34 -30.32
N LEU A 254 6.65 36.76 -31.42
CA LEU A 254 7.27 37.21 -32.65
C LEU A 254 6.30 37.03 -33.83
N ASP A 255 5.50 38.08 -34.06
CA ASP A 255 5.02 38.42 -35.38
C ASP A 255 6.20 38.42 -36.37
N GLY A 256 6.15 37.51 -37.35
CA GLY A 256 7.03 37.66 -38.47
C GLY A 256 7.52 36.42 -39.22
N VAL A 257 7.10 35.20 -38.88
CA VAL A 257 7.50 34.03 -39.69
C VAL A 257 6.32 33.07 -39.94
N ALA A 258 5.21 33.64 -40.41
CA ALA A 258 3.98 32.87 -40.67
C ALA A 258 3.84 32.38 -42.11
N GLU A 259 4.92 32.28 -42.91
CA GLU A 259 4.77 31.93 -44.34
C GLU A 259 5.59 30.73 -44.83
N LEU A 260 6.20 29.90 -43.99
CA LEU A 260 7.02 28.78 -44.46
C LEU A 260 6.71 27.40 -43.87
N GLN A 261 5.56 27.19 -43.20
CA GLN A 261 5.20 25.87 -42.66
C GLN A 261 3.86 25.30 -43.17
N ALA A 262 3.39 25.73 -44.32
CA ALA A 262 2.20 25.16 -44.96
C ALA A 262 2.47 23.94 -45.87
N MET A 263 3.62 23.29 -45.78
CA MET A 263 3.91 22.05 -46.53
C MET A 263 4.72 21.10 -45.68
N GLY A 264 4.04 20.34 -44.85
CA GLY A 264 4.64 19.25 -44.07
C GLY A 264 3.70 18.74 -43.01
N SER A 265 2.62 18.07 -43.41
CA SER A 265 1.81 17.25 -42.47
C SER A 265 2.65 16.07 -41.99
N ALA A 266 3.54 16.30 -41.02
CA ALA A 266 4.09 15.25 -40.24
C ALA A 266 3.01 14.81 -39.26
N ILE A 267 2.45 13.65 -39.51
CA ILE A 267 1.69 12.88 -38.56
C ILE A 267 2.59 12.73 -37.31
N ARG A 268 2.32 13.51 -36.27
CA ARG A 268 2.87 13.20 -34.94
C ARG A 268 2.21 11.89 -34.51
N GLU A 269 2.97 10.82 -34.66
CA GLU A 269 2.67 9.61 -33.92
C GLU A 269 2.57 10.00 -32.43
N PRO A 270 1.52 9.54 -31.69
CA PRO A 270 1.48 9.75 -30.26
C PRO A 270 2.77 9.13 -29.70
N GLU A 271 3.54 9.90 -28.92
CA GLU A 271 4.61 9.33 -28.11
C GLU A 271 3.99 8.19 -27.31
N VAL A 272 4.19 6.98 -27.78
CA VAL A 272 3.96 5.78 -26.99
C VAL A 272 4.92 5.90 -25.86
N THR A 273 4.41 6.30 -24.68
CA THR A 273 5.13 6.18 -23.42
C THR A 273 5.49 4.70 -23.34
N GLN A 274 6.72 4.35 -23.72
CA GLN A 274 7.24 3.01 -23.55
C GLN A 274 7.22 2.77 -22.05
N THR A 275 6.21 2.07 -21.57
CA THR A 275 6.21 1.47 -20.26
C THR A 275 7.37 0.46 -20.28
N LEU A 276 8.53 0.91 -19.80
CA LEU A 276 9.71 0.08 -19.67
C LEU A 276 9.30 -1.11 -18.82
N SER A 277 9.31 -2.30 -19.39
CA SER A 277 9.05 -3.53 -18.65
C SER A 277 10.04 -3.61 -17.50
N PRO A 278 9.59 -3.92 -16.27
CA PRO A 278 10.44 -3.97 -15.09
C PRO A 278 11.60 -4.94 -15.33
N THR A 279 12.83 -4.45 -15.20
CA THR A 279 14.05 -5.21 -15.51
C THR A 279 14.58 -5.92 -14.28
N THR A 280 14.49 -5.30 -13.11
CA THR A 280 14.98 -5.87 -11.85
C THR A 280 13.87 -6.60 -11.08
N ALA A 281 14.28 -7.51 -10.18
CA ALA A 281 13.35 -8.19 -9.27
C ALA A 281 12.54 -7.20 -8.42
N ARG A 282 13.20 -6.16 -7.89
CA ARG A 282 12.56 -5.11 -7.08
C ARG A 282 11.55 -4.30 -7.90
N GLU A 283 11.88 -3.91 -9.13
CA GLU A 283 10.95 -3.21 -10.02
C GLU A 283 9.70 -4.05 -10.33
N ARG A 284 9.85 -5.37 -10.50
CA ARG A 284 8.70 -6.25 -10.69
C ARG A 284 7.78 -6.27 -9.46
N LEU A 285 8.33 -6.30 -8.25
CA LEU A 285 7.57 -6.29 -7.01
C LEU A 285 6.82 -4.97 -6.79
N LEU A 286 7.39 -3.85 -7.22
CA LEU A 286 6.85 -2.50 -7.01
C LEU A 286 6.09 -1.96 -8.22
N HIS A 287 5.92 -2.75 -9.29
CA HIS A 287 5.22 -2.29 -10.48
C HIS A 287 3.75 -1.95 -10.22
N GLY A 288 3.29 -0.80 -10.73
CA GLY A 288 1.95 -0.26 -10.51
C GLY A 288 1.74 0.34 -9.11
N THR A 289 0.60 0.97 -8.87
CA THR A 289 0.26 1.65 -7.61
C THR A 289 -0.79 0.85 -6.85
N VAL A 290 -0.58 0.61 -5.56
CA VAL A 290 -1.58 -0.02 -4.69
C VAL A 290 -2.74 0.95 -4.47
N GLY A 291 -3.86 0.66 -5.12
CA GLY A 291 -5.08 1.48 -5.07
C GLY A 291 -5.90 1.28 -3.80
N ARG A 292 -7.06 1.96 -3.76
CA ARG A 292 -8.08 1.72 -2.72
C ARG A 292 -8.75 0.39 -2.97
N TYR A 293 -9.01 -0.36 -1.88
CA TYR A 293 -9.89 -1.52 -1.98
C TYR A 293 -11.33 -1.07 -2.28
N SER A 294 -12.01 -1.84 -3.13
CA SER A 294 -13.43 -1.65 -3.39
C SER A 294 -14.28 -2.22 -2.26
N ASP A 295 -15.35 -1.51 -1.87
CA ASP A 295 -16.39 -2.05 -0.99
C ASP A 295 -17.40 -2.84 -1.81
N TYR A 296 -17.76 -4.03 -1.32
CA TYR A 296 -18.74 -4.91 -1.97
C TYR A 296 -20.04 -4.99 -1.17
N ALA A 297 -21.16 -5.23 -1.85
CA ALA A 297 -22.44 -5.41 -1.22
C ALA A 297 -22.61 -6.82 -0.63
N HIS A 298 -21.89 -7.81 -1.17
CA HIS A 298 -21.84 -9.18 -0.67
C HIS A 298 -20.43 -9.75 -0.83
N VAL A 299 -19.97 -10.48 0.19
CA VAL A 299 -18.69 -11.22 0.15
C VAL A 299 -18.99 -12.70 0.36
N LEU A 300 -18.52 -13.50 -0.57
CA LEU A 300 -18.60 -14.95 -0.50
C LEU A 300 -17.18 -15.50 -0.38
N VAL A 301 -16.95 -16.32 0.64
CA VAL A 301 -15.66 -16.96 0.91
C VAL A 301 -15.84 -18.47 0.82
N ASP A 302 -15.10 -19.11 -0.05
CA ASP A 302 -15.04 -20.57 -0.16
C ASP A 302 -13.76 -21.11 0.45
N GLU A 303 -13.78 -22.34 0.96
CA GLU A 303 -12.69 -22.99 1.70
C GLU A 303 -12.19 -22.13 2.87
N ALA A 304 -13.11 -21.54 3.60
CA ALA A 304 -12.88 -20.55 4.65
C ALA A 304 -11.97 -21.06 5.80
N GLN A 305 -11.90 -22.39 6.00
CA GLN A 305 -11.06 -23.02 7.02
C GLN A 305 -9.55 -22.86 6.77
N ASP A 306 -9.16 -22.54 5.55
CA ASP A 306 -7.73 -22.39 5.17
C ASP A 306 -7.23 -20.95 5.29
N LEU A 307 -8.10 -20.00 5.62
CA LEU A 307 -7.74 -18.60 5.74
C LEU A 307 -7.05 -18.30 7.07
N SER A 308 -5.90 -17.62 6.98
CA SER A 308 -5.24 -17.08 8.17
C SER A 308 -5.99 -15.87 8.75
N PRO A 309 -5.80 -15.55 10.04
CA PRO A 309 -6.39 -14.37 10.67
C PRO A 309 -6.07 -13.05 9.94
N MET A 310 -4.86 -12.89 9.39
CA MET A 310 -4.51 -11.71 8.60
C MET A 310 -5.25 -11.66 7.25
N GLN A 311 -5.48 -12.81 6.60
CA GLN A 311 -6.29 -12.88 5.38
C GLN A 311 -7.77 -12.57 5.66
N TRP A 312 -8.32 -13.04 6.77
CA TRP A 312 -9.65 -12.65 7.21
C TRP A 312 -9.79 -11.14 7.40
N ARG A 313 -8.78 -10.48 7.98
CA ARG A 313 -8.75 -9.02 8.12
C ARG A 313 -8.73 -8.30 6.77
N MET A 314 -7.93 -8.80 5.84
CA MET A 314 -7.84 -8.28 4.47
C MET A 314 -9.20 -8.34 3.76
N ILE A 315 -9.86 -9.49 3.80
CA ILE A 315 -11.19 -9.66 3.17
C ILE A 315 -12.24 -8.85 3.91
N GLY A 316 -12.20 -8.81 5.25
CA GLY A 316 -13.13 -8.07 6.10
C GLY A 316 -13.19 -6.56 5.78
N ARG A 317 -12.09 -5.98 5.31
CA ARG A 317 -12.06 -4.57 4.88
C ARG A 317 -12.89 -4.31 3.64
N ARG A 318 -13.00 -5.30 2.74
CA ARG A 318 -13.76 -5.22 1.48
C ARG A 318 -15.25 -5.46 1.67
N GLY A 319 -15.61 -5.96 2.84
CA GLY A 319 -17.01 -6.29 3.18
C GLY A 319 -17.53 -5.64 4.46
N ARG A 320 -17.09 -4.43 4.82
CA ARG A 320 -17.49 -3.75 6.08
C ARG A 320 -18.99 -3.60 6.24
N ARG A 321 -19.70 -3.39 5.13
CA ARG A 321 -21.17 -3.23 5.06
C ARG A 321 -21.85 -4.33 4.25
N ALA A 322 -21.08 -5.33 3.84
CA ALA A 322 -21.56 -6.43 3.05
C ALA A 322 -22.40 -7.42 3.87
N SER A 323 -23.26 -8.15 3.20
CA SER A 323 -23.71 -9.44 3.70
C SER A 323 -22.68 -10.52 3.36
N TRP A 324 -22.63 -11.59 4.13
CA TRP A 324 -21.58 -12.60 4.01
C TRP A 324 -22.16 -13.98 3.75
N THR A 325 -21.49 -14.75 2.91
CA THR A 325 -21.64 -16.19 2.79
C THR A 325 -20.27 -16.83 2.97
N VAL A 326 -20.13 -17.61 4.02
CA VAL A 326 -18.88 -18.32 4.35
C VAL A 326 -19.11 -19.80 4.21
N VAL A 327 -18.33 -20.46 3.40
CA VAL A 327 -18.37 -21.90 3.16
C VAL A 327 -17.02 -22.50 3.52
N GLY A 328 -17.02 -23.51 4.36
CA GLY A 328 -15.81 -24.18 4.81
C GLY A 328 -16.14 -25.46 5.55
N ASP A 329 -15.14 -26.30 5.72
CA ASP A 329 -15.20 -27.54 6.48
C ASP A 329 -14.16 -27.48 7.62
N VAL A 330 -14.63 -27.23 8.83
CA VAL A 330 -13.76 -27.12 10.03
C VAL A 330 -12.92 -28.39 10.26
N ALA A 331 -13.42 -29.56 9.80
CA ALA A 331 -12.66 -30.80 9.95
C ALA A 331 -11.45 -30.88 9.01
N GLN A 332 -11.38 -30.03 7.99
CA GLN A 332 -10.26 -29.92 7.03
C GLN A 332 -9.36 -28.69 7.28
N ALA A 333 -9.57 -27.96 8.39
CA ALA A 333 -8.83 -26.75 8.69
C ALA A 333 -7.30 -27.01 8.73
N SER A 334 -6.56 -26.22 7.98
CA SER A 334 -5.09 -26.27 7.91
C SER A 334 -4.41 -25.24 8.81
N TRP A 335 -5.13 -24.24 9.32
CA TRP A 335 -4.57 -23.22 10.20
C TRP A 335 -4.21 -23.80 11.58
N PRO A 336 -2.96 -23.60 12.07
CA PRO A 336 -2.47 -24.28 13.28
C PRO A 336 -3.09 -23.79 14.58
N ASP A 337 -3.59 -22.55 14.64
CA ASP A 337 -4.26 -21.98 15.84
C ASP A 337 -5.72 -21.65 15.53
N ILE A 338 -6.60 -22.63 15.77
CA ILE A 338 -8.03 -22.49 15.52
C ILE A 338 -8.63 -21.40 16.44
N ALA A 339 -8.15 -21.25 17.66
CA ALA A 339 -8.68 -20.25 18.59
C ALA A 339 -8.33 -18.81 18.16
N GLU A 340 -7.22 -18.61 17.45
CA GLU A 340 -6.87 -17.32 16.84
C GLU A 340 -7.73 -17.03 15.62
N ALA A 341 -8.06 -18.05 14.82
CA ALA A 341 -8.90 -17.90 13.62
C ALA A 341 -10.37 -17.58 13.95
N GLU A 342 -10.86 -17.98 15.12
CA GLU A 342 -12.22 -17.71 15.61
C GLU A 342 -12.41 -16.29 16.19
N ARG A 343 -11.35 -15.51 16.40
CA ARG A 343 -11.36 -14.14 16.94
C ARG A 343 -11.45 -13.08 15.83
#